data_feb460df4bb1e14fcaac90b356651692
#
_entry.id   feb460df4bb1e14fcaac90b356651692
#
_cell.length_a   1.000
_cell.length_b   1.000
_cell.length_c   1.000
_cell.angle_alpha   90.00
_cell.angle_beta   90.00
_cell.angle_gamma   90.00
#
_symmetry.space_group_name_H-M   'P 1'
#
loop_
_entity.id
_entity.type
_entity.pdbx_description
1 polymer ?
#
loop_
_entity_poly.entity_id
_entity_poly.type
_entity_poly.pdbx_seq_one_letter_code
_entity_poly.pdbx_strand_id
1 'polypeptide(L)'
;MINENVQKLKNTIRAGRAMHGYLVTSADCDETAPEGEPSSTAELLRQCAALLLFGSEKTEMLEFSPDFYELNGGAKVEQMRMIRQELSKKAFGGNNRVVVITDAHMMNDSAVNAMLKMLEEPPEGTFFLLTGIEQRILPTIRSRCQIVRLGTASAAEIGAELIRLGAAKSEAQRFAAQSMGSLTRAKRLMQDEAFQKLRQNAIEAFLDIFEGKLPFGWAKSIGRDRQAAKESLGFMLAACHDVLNKKTGAASVSTVGTRLNNAAGALSFNAIHSAVIKIAEAEMRLSSNAGVNPILD
;
A
#
# COMPACT_ATOMS: atom_id res chain seq x y z
N MET A 1 3.57 5.82 -17.41
CA MET A 1 4.25 7.12 -17.06
C MET A 1 4.66 7.05 -15.61
N ILE A 2 5.92 7.31 -15.30
CA ILE A 2 6.34 7.51 -13.93
C ILE A 2 5.55 8.72 -13.43
N ASN A 3 4.83 8.56 -12.32
CA ASN A 3 4.08 9.62 -11.67
C ASN A 3 4.94 10.88 -11.60
N GLU A 4 4.40 12.02 -11.97
CA GLU A 4 5.12 13.31 -12.01
C GLU A 4 5.83 13.62 -10.68
N ASN A 5 5.19 13.24 -9.57
CA ASN A 5 5.77 13.41 -8.23
C ASN A 5 6.98 12.51 -7.99
N VAL A 6 7.02 11.30 -8.58
CA VAL A 6 8.20 10.41 -8.54
C VAL A 6 9.36 11.05 -9.28
N GLN A 7 9.11 11.59 -10.48
CA GLN A 7 10.15 12.28 -11.23
C GLN A 7 10.66 13.53 -10.52
N LYS A 8 9.75 14.32 -9.94
CA LYS A 8 10.12 15.50 -9.15
C LYS A 8 11.02 15.10 -7.97
N LEU A 9 10.65 14.01 -7.23
CA LEU A 9 11.44 13.50 -6.12
C LEU A 9 12.84 13.09 -6.60
N LYS A 10 12.93 12.22 -7.61
CA LYS A 10 14.20 11.74 -8.15
C LYS A 10 15.07 12.89 -8.69
N ASN A 11 14.48 13.85 -9.40
CA ASN A 11 15.19 15.01 -9.91
C ASN A 11 15.71 15.93 -8.78
N THR A 12 14.94 16.08 -7.70
CA THR A 12 15.36 16.85 -6.51
C THR A 12 16.57 16.19 -5.84
N ILE A 13 16.56 14.86 -5.74
CA ILE A 13 17.69 14.07 -5.20
C ILE A 13 18.92 14.24 -6.11
N ARG A 14 18.77 14.05 -7.42
CA ARG A 14 19.89 14.20 -8.38
C ARG A 14 20.50 15.59 -8.39
N ALA A 15 19.69 16.62 -8.13
CA ALA A 15 20.14 18.00 -8.03
C ALA A 15 20.84 18.33 -6.69
N GLY A 16 21.02 17.36 -5.78
CA GLY A 16 21.63 17.57 -4.47
C GLY A 16 20.79 18.46 -3.53
N ARG A 17 19.48 18.57 -3.79
CA ARG A 17 18.54 19.41 -3.02
C ARG A 17 17.55 18.58 -2.22
N ALA A 18 17.94 17.34 -1.89
CA ALA A 18 17.09 16.45 -1.11
C ALA A 18 16.88 16.98 0.32
N MET A 19 15.64 16.90 0.81
CA MET A 19 15.33 17.15 2.21
C MET A 19 15.71 15.92 3.06
N HIS A 20 15.95 16.15 4.34
CA HIS A 20 16.33 15.08 5.27
C HIS A 20 15.20 14.07 5.55
N GLY A 21 13.92 14.41 5.31
CA GLY A 21 12.78 13.54 5.56
C GLY A 21 11.76 13.57 4.44
N TYR A 22 11.40 12.39 3.93
CA TYR A 22 10.33 12.19 2.97
C TYR A 22 9.32 11.18 3.50
N LEU A 23 8.04 11.50 3.32
CA LEU A 23 6.93 10.56 3.51
C LEU A 23 6.28 10.31 2.16
N VAL A 24 6.51 9.14 1.60
CA VAL A 24 5.93 8.71 0.32
C VAL A 24 4.67 7.91 0.59
N THR A 25 3.55 8.34 0.06
CA THR A 25 2.25 7.70 0.24
C THR A 25 1.64 7.33 -1.11
N SER A 26 1.01 6.19 -1.19
CA SER A 26 0.32 5.71 -2.40
C SER A 26 -0.85 4.80 -2.03
N ALA A 27 -1.62 4.39 -3.03
CA ALA A 27 -2.62 3.33 -2.88
C ALA A 27 -1.99 1.98 -2.45
N ASP A 28 -0.69 1.79 -2.73
CA ASP A 28 0.04 0.56 -2.40
C ASP A 28 0.54 0.50 -0.95
N CYS A 29 0.47 1.60 -0.19
CA CYS A 29 0.99 1.63 1.19
C CYS A 29 0.23 0.74 2.18
N ASP A 30 -0.94 0.26 1.82
CA ASP A 30 -1.75 -0.68 2.64
C ASP A 30 -1.84 -2.07 1.99
N GLU A 31 -1.09 -2.31 0.93
CA GLU A 31 -1.12 -3.56 0.17
C GLU A 31 0.01 -4.49 0.60
N THR A 32 -0.33 -5.74 0.84
CA THR A 32 0.66 -6.79 1.03
C THR A 32 1.26 -7.18 -0.32
N ALA A 33 2.55 -7.01 -0.46
CA ALA A 33 3.27 -7.46 -1.66
C ALA A 33 3.30 -9.00 -1.75
N PRO A 34 3.53 -9.59 -2.94
CA PRO A 34 3.83 -11.00 -3.07
C PRO A 34 4.96 -11.42 -2.15
N GLU A 35 4.93 -12.68 -1.69
CA GLU A 35 5.96 -13.19 -0.77
C GLU A 35 7.36 -13.03 -1.37
N GLY A 36 8.25 -12.41 -0.60
CA GLY A 36 9.63 -12.15 -1.02
C GLY A 36 9.85 -10.93 -1.92
N GLU A 37 8.78 -10.21 -2.32
CA GLU A 37 8.91 -8.98 -3.10
C GLU A 37 8.60 -7.74 -2.26
N PRO A 38 9.33 -6.62 -2.44
CA PRO A 38 8.93 -5.35 -1.85
C PRO A 38 7.69 -4.79 -2.56
N SER A 39 6.87 -4.01 -1.86
CA SER A 39 5.80 -3.24 -2.52
C SER A 39 6.39 -2.26 -3.53
N SER A 40 5.59 -1.84 -4.52
CA SER A 40 6.04 -0.88 -5.53
C SER A 40 6.51 0.45 -4.91
N THR A 41 5.93 0.84 -3.78
CA THR A 41 6.35 2.04 -3.03
C THR A 41 7.65 1.79 -2.25
N ALA A 42 7.84 0.63 -1.64
CA ALA A 42 9.09 0.26 -0.99
C ALA A 42 10.25 0.20 -2.00
N GLU A 43 10.02 -0.41 -3.18
CA GLU A 43 11.01 -0.44 -4.25
C GLU A 43 11.40 0.97 -4.73
N LEU A 44 10.43 1.89 -4.84
CA LEU A 44 10.72 3.29 -5.14
C LEU A 44 11.62 3.93 -4.08
N LEU A 45 11.39 3.66 -2.78
CA LEU A 45 12.25 4.18 -1.73
C LEU A 45 13.67 3.60 -1.81
N ARG A 46 13.81 2.31 -2.15
CA ARG A 46 15.14 1.69 -2.39
C ARG A 46 15.86 2.38 -3.55
N GLN A 47 15.18 2.67 -4.66
CA GLN A 47 15.74 3.43 -5.78
C GLN A 47 16.16 4.84 -5.36
N CYS A 48 15.35 5.55 -4.56
CA CYS A 48 15.71 6.86 -4.02
C CYS A 48 16.92 6.78 -3.07
N ALA A 49 16.99 5.72 -2.24
CA ALA A 49 18.12 5.47 -1.36
C ALA A 49 19.42 5.22 -2.16
N ALA A 50 19.34 4.41 -3.21
CA ALA A 50 20.48 4.16 -4.10
C ALA A 50 20.94 5.44 -4.82
N LEU A 51 20.00 6.30 -5.23
CA LEU A 51 20.33 7.63 -5.78
C LEU A 51 21.06 8.53 -4.76
N LEU A 52 20.60 8.53 -3.49
CA LEU A 52 21.21 9.34 -2.42
C LEU A 52 22.61 8.85 -2.05
N LEU A 53 22.83 7.53 -2.04
CA LEU A 53 24.10 6.92 -1.64
C LEU A 53 25.11 6.84 -2.80
N PHE A 54 24.67 6.48 -4.00
CA PHE A 54 25.56 6.10 -5.10
C PHE A 54 25.36 6.95 -6.37
N GLY A 55 24.38 7.86 -6.39
CA GLY A 55 24.02 8.63 -7.59
C GLY A 55 23.39 7.76 -8.71
N SER A 56 23.00 6.52 -8.42
CA SER A 56 22.44 5.53 -9.33
C SER A 56 21.20 4.89 -8.75
N GLU A 57 20.25 4.46 -9.59
CA GLU A 57 19.04 3.76 -9.14
C GLU A 57 19.23 2.24 -8.94
N LYS A 58 20.45 1.75 -8.99
CA LYS A 58 20.77 0.31 -8.82
C LYS A 58 20.65 -0.09 -7.36
N THR A 59 19.59 -0.81 -7.04
CA THR A 59 19.26 -1.21 -5.66
C THR A 59 20.08 -2.39 -5.14
N GLU A 60 20.72 -3.16 -6.01
CA GLU A 60 21.55 -4.31 -5.64
C GLU A 60 22.75 -3.90 -4.77
N MET A 61 23.21 -2.66 -4.91
CA MET A 61 24.32 -2.13 -4.11
C MET A 61 23.96 -1.81 -2.67
N LEU A 62 22.65 -1.64 -2.37
CA LEU A 62 22.18 -1.28 -1.03
C LEU A 62 22.51 -2.34 0.02
N GLU A 63 22.41 -3.62 -0.33
CA GLU A 63 22.62 -4.73 0.60
C GLU A 63 24.05 -4.80 1.15
N PHE A 64 25.00 -4.20 0.44
CA PHE A 64 26.41 -4.16 0.83
C PHE A 64 26.83 -2.82 1.46
N SER A 65 25.91 -1.87 1.59
CA SER A 65 26.22 -0.55 2.11
C SER A 65 26.04 -0.49 3.64
N PRO A 66 27.07 -0.15 4.40
CA PRO A 66 26.95 0.05 5.85
C PRO A 66 26.22 1.37 6.20
N ASP A 67 25.99 2.25 5.23
CA ASP A 67 25.29 3.52 5.38
C ASP A 67 23.80 3.43 4.96
N PHE A 68 23.32 2.21 4.67
CA PHE A 68 21.91 1.92 4.35
C PHE A 68 21.24 1.11 5.46
N TYR A 69 20.11 1.60 5.93
CA TYR A 69 19.29 0.95 6.96
C TYR A 69 17.87 0.79 6.45
N GLU A 70 17.32 -0.41 6.51
CA GLU A 70 15.95 -0.70 6.09
C GLU A 70 15.17 -1.40 7.20
N LEU A 71 14.01 -0.85 7.53
CA LEU A 71 13.07 -1.39 8.52
C LEU A 71 11.71 -1.62 7.86
N ASN A 72 11.29 -2.86 7.81
CA ASN A 72 10.05 -3.27 7.16
C ASN A 72 8.95 -3.55 8.19
N GLY A 73 7.68 -3.17 7.85
CA GLY A 73 6.52 -3.37 8.71
C GLY A 73 6.48 -2.44 9.93
N GLY A 74 6.99 -1.21 9.78
CA GLY A 74 7.21 -0.27 10.87
C GLY A 74 8.50 -0.54 11.62
N ALA A 75 8.89 0.37 12.49
CA ALA A 75 10.11 0.27 13.30
C ALA A 75 9.78 0.01 14.77
N LYS A 76 10.52 -0.90 15.40
CA LYS A 76 10.48 -1.10 16.85
C LYS A 76 11.39 -0.10 17.56
N VAL A 77 11.11 0.21 18.81
CA VAL A 77 11.88 1.20 19.60
C VAL A 77 13.35 0.80 19.71
N GLU A 78 13.65 -0.49 19.86
CA GLU A 78 15.01 -1.01 19.94
C GLU A 78 15.78 -0.76 18.65
N GLN A 79 15.14 -1.00 17.50
CA GLN A 79 15.72 -0.74 16.18
C GLN A 79 15.99 0.77 15.98
N MET A 80 15.06 1.63 16.41
CA MET A 80 15.25 3.08 16.33
C MET A 80 16.40 3.56 17.21
N ARG A 81 16.59 2.95 18.41
CA ARG A 81 17.71 3.24 19.30
C ARG A 81 19.06 2.79 18.68
N MET A 82 19.10 1.61 18.08
CA MET A 82 20.27 1.11 17.37
C MET A 82 20.64 2.02 16.21
N ILE A 83 19.70 2.38 15.36
CA ILE A 83 19.92 3.31 14.24
C ILE A 83 20.45 4.64 14.75
N ARG A 84 19.85 5.21 15.80
CA ARG A 84 20.36 6.46 16.40
C ARG A 84 21.80 6.36 16.86
N GLN A 85 22.19 5.24 17.44
CA GLN A 85 23.57 4.99 17.86
C GLN A 85 24.50 4.86 16.65
N GLU A 86 24.11 4.16 15.60
CA GLU A 86 24.89 4.07 14.36
C GLU A 86 25.01 5.42 13.66
N LEU A 87 23.93 6.20 13.61
CA LEU A 87 23.93 7.53 13.00
C LEU A 87 24.76 8.57 13.80
N SER A 88 25.11 8.31 15.07
CA SER A 88 26.05 9.15 15.84
C SER A 88 27.51 8.98 15.41
N LYS A 89 27.82 7.89 14.71
CA LYS A 89 29.15 7.64 14.15
C LYS A 89 29.33 8.35 12.80
N LYS A 90 30.55 8.46 12.30
CA LYS A 90 30.79 8.99 10.94
C LYS A 90 30.30 7.99 9.88
N ALA A 91 29.77 8.52 8.76
CA ALA A 91 29.42 7.71 7.60
C ALA A 91 30.67 6.92 7.09
N PHE A 92 30.46 5.68 6.66
CA PHE A 92 31.54 4.79 6.28
C PHE A 92 32.05 5.01 4.86
N GLY A 93 31.11 5.11 3.90
CA GLY A 93 31.44 5.13 2.46
C GLY A 93 31.30 6.48 1.77
N GLY A 94 30.90 7.52 2.48
CA GLY A 94 30.64 8.80 1.86
C GLY A 94 30.04 9.82 2.83
N ASN A 95 29.34 10.81 2.27
CA ASN A 95 28.73 11.87 3.05
C ASN A 95 27.27 11.56 3.45
N ASN A 96 26.63 10.58 2.80
CA ASN A 96 25.21 10.31 2.97
C ASN A 96 24.93 8.99 3.67
N ARG A 97 23.89 8.98 4.49
CA ARG A 97 23.29 7.78 5.12
C ARG A 97 21.79 7.81 4.89
N VAL A 98 21.21 6.67 4.63
CA VAL A 98 19.78 6.57 4.32
C VAL A 98 19.10 5.54 5.22
N VAL A 99 18.01 5.97 5.85
CA VAL A 99 17.13 5.12 6.64
C VAL A 99 15.80 5.01 5.92
N VAL A 100 15.44 3.82 5.49
CA VAL A 100 14.15 3.49 4.89
C VAL A 100 13.28 2.83 5.95
N ILE A 101 12.06 3.31 6.13
CA ILE A 101 11.07 2.69 7.02
C ILE A 101 9.77 2.50 6.23
N THR A 102 9.43 1.25 5.95
CA THR A 102 8.13 0.93 5.37
C THR A 102 7.08 0.83 6.47
N ASP A 103 5.83 1.11 6.12
CA ASP A 103 4.69 1.03 7.03
C ASP A 103 4.88 1.84 8.33
N ALA A 104 5.43 3.04 8.22
CA ALA A 104 5.69 3.90 9.37
C ALA A 104 4.46 4.15 10.27
N HIS A 105 3.25 3.96 9.73
CA HIS A 105 1.99 4.02 10.48
C HIS A 105 1.80 2.85 11.48
N MET A 106 2.62 1.79 11.39
CA MET A 106 2.62 0.65 12.31
C MET A 106 3.55 0.85 13.52
N MET A 107 4.30 1.95 13.56
CA MET A 107 5.20 2.26 14.65
C MET A 107 4.41 2.55 15.94
N ASN A 108 4.89 2.01 17.06
CA ASN A 108 4.35 2.37 18.36
C ASN A 108 4.86 3.75 18.83
N ASP A 109 4.20 4.34 19.83
CA ASP A 109 4.50 5.68 20.35
C ASP A 109 5.98 5.84 20.76
N SER A 110 6.59 4.82 21.34
CA SER A 110 7.98 4.84 21.76
C SER A 110 8.95 4.91 20.57
N ALA A 111 8.67 4.17 19.51
CA ALA A 111 9.44 4.22 18.26
C ALA A 111 9.26 5.55 17.53
N VAL A 112 8.02 6.05 17.48
CA VAL A 112 7.71 7.37 16.92
C VAL A 112 8.47 8.47 17.67
N ASN A 113 8.45 8.49 19.01
CA ASN A 113 9.17 9.49 19.81
C ASN A 113 10.70 9.42 19.61
N ALA A 114 11.25 8.22 19.41
CA ALA A 114 12.66 8.08 19.07
C ALA A 114 12.97 8.64 17.68
N MET A 115 12.09 8.43 16.72
CA MET A 115 12.22 8.95 15.37
C MET A 115 12.09 10.47 15.28
N LEU A 116 11.12 11.04 16.01
CA LEU A 116 10.91 12.50 16.03
C LEU A 116 12.17 13.26 16.41
N LYS A 117 12.94 12.76 17.38
CA LYS A 117 14.22 13.37 17.79
C LYS A 117 15.24 13.40 16.64
N MET A 118 15.26 12.38 15.79
CA MET A 118 16.17 12.31 14.65
C MET A 118 15.68 13.15 13.46
N LEU A 119 14.37 13.34 13.34
CA LEU A 119 13.79 14.22 12.31
C LEU A 119 13.90 15.71 12.70
N GLU A 120 13.91 16.04 13.98
CA GLU A 120 14.11 17.41 14.48
C GLU A 120 15.55 17.88 14.34
N GLU A 121 16.49 17.01 14.68
CA GLU A 121 17.94 17.27 14.61
C GLU A 121 18.61 16.15 13.82
N PRO A 122 18.43 16.12 12.50
CA PRO A 122 18.98 15.04 11.67
C PRO A 122 20.50 15.13 11.68
N PRO A 123 21.20 14.00 11.92
CA PRO A 123 22.64 13.96 11.75
C PRO A 123 23.03 14.35 10.33
N GLU A 124 24.13 15.04 10.16
CA GLU A 124 24.61 15.53 8.86
C GLU A 124 24.65 14.40 7.82
N GLY A 125 24.17 14.68 6.61
CA GLY A 125 24.09 13.71 5.51
C GLY A 125 23.10 12.58 5.72
N THR A 126 22.18 12.66 6.71
CA THR A 126 21.21 11.59 6.96
C THR A 126 19.87 11.90 6.35
N PHE A 127 19.32 10.91 5.63
CA PHE A 127 18.01 10.98 4.97
C PHE A 127 17.09 9.90 5.50
N PHE A 128 15.85 10.29 5.80
CA PHE A 128 14.79 9.39 6.22
C PHE A 128 13.75 9.28 5.12
N LEU A 129 13.55 8.08 4.60
CA LEU A 129 12.56 7.76 3.57
C LEU A 129 11.50 6.86 4.17
N LEU A 130 10.28 7.35 4.28
CA LEU A 130 9.17 6.67 4.94
C LEU A 130 8.09 6.31 3.94
N THR A 131 7.43 5.16 4.12
CA THR A 131 6.12 4.89 3.54
C THR A 131 5.07 4.69 4.61
N GLY A 132 3.81 4.86 4.25
CA GLY A 132 2.70 4.53 5.11
C GLY A 132 1.40 5.19 4.70
N ILE A 133 0.33 4.82 5.39
CA ILE A 133 -0.99 5.41 5.20
C ILE A 133 -0.99 6.79 5.83
N GLU A 134 -1.04 7.86 5.03
CA GLU A 134 -0.87 9.24 5.46
C GLU A 134 -1.78 9.60 6.65
N GLN A 135 -3.04 9.18 6.63
CA GLN A 135 -4.03 9.49 7.66
C GLN A 135 -3.73 8.82 9.01
N ARG A 136 -2.97 7.71 8.99
CA ARG A 136 -2.56 6.97 10.20
C ARG A 136 -1.21 7.39 10.74
N ILE A 137 -0.46 8.23 10.01
CA ILE A 137 0.81 8.77 10.46
C ILE A 137 0.56 10.02 11.32
N LEU A 138 1.21 10.08 12.47
CA LEU A 138 1.05 11.18 13.40
C LEU A 138 1.38 12.53 12.74
N PRO A 139 0.59 13.59 13.02
CA PRO A 139 0.83 14.93 12.48
C PRO A 139 2.25 15.45 12.75
N THR A 140 2.85 15.05 13.86
CA THR A 140 4.21 15.43 14.25
C THR A 140 5.29 14.89 13.31
N ILE A 141 5.13 13.67 12.76
CA ILE A 141 6.02 13.14 11.71
C ILE A 141 5.73 13.86 10.39
N ARG A 142 4.44 13.99 10.03
CA ARG A 142 4.04 14.63 8.77
C ARG A 142 4.55 16.06 8.63
N SER A 143 4.59 16.82 9.72
CA SER A 143 5.08 18.20 9.71
C SER A 143 6.59 18.33 9.51
N ARG A 144 7.35 17.25 9.70
CA ARG A 144 8.82 17.22 9.57
C ARG A 144 9.31 16.51 8.29
N CYS A 145 8.38 15.96 7.53
CA CYS A 145 8.69 15.27 6.27
C CYS A 145 8.05 16.01 5.09
N GLN A 146 8.74 16.01 3.97
CA GLN A 146 8.12 16.38 2.71
C GLN A 146 7.21 15.24 2.27
N ILE A 147 5.90 15.51 2.17
CA ILE A 147 4.93 14.51 1.75
C ILE A 147 4.92 14.43 0.22
N VAL A 148 5.17 13.23 -0.28
CA VAL A 148 5.11 12.90 -1.72
C VAL A 148 3.95 11.94 -1.93
N ARG A 149 2.83 12.46 -2.42
CA ARG A 149 1.66 11.64 -2.72
C ARG A 149 1.79 11.07 -4.12
N LEU A 150 1.88 9.76 -4.21
CA LEU A 150 1.81 9.05 -5.48
C LEU A 150 0.33 8.89 -5.84
N GLY A 151 -0.02 9.26 -7.05
CA GLY A 151 -1.36 8.96 -7.58
C GLY A 151 -1.54 7.46 -7.80
N THR A 152 -2.78 7.05 -8.00
CA THR A 152 -3.09 5.70 -8.49
C THR A 152 -2.59 5.56 -9.93
N ALA A 153 -2.00 4.40 -10.25
CA ALA A 153 -1.64 4.10 -11.63
C ALA A 153 -2.90 3.81 -12.45
N SER A 154 -2.92 4.23 -13.69
CA SER A 154 -4.02 3.87 -14.60
C SER A 154 -3.99 2.37 -14.92
N ALA A 155 -5.15 1.79 -15.24
CA ALA A 155 -5.22 0.39 -15.65
C ALA A 155 -4.35 0.10 -16.89
N ALA A 156 -4.16 1.08 -17.77
CA ALA A 156 -3.28 0.96 -18.93
C ALA A 156 -1.81 0.85 -18.52
N GLU A 157 -1.35 1.65 -17.57
CA GLU A 157 0.02 1.63 -17.06
C GLU A 157 0.30 0.32 -16.31
N ILE A 158 -0.62 -0.10 -15.44
CA ILE A 158 -0.51 -1.39 -14.72
C ILE A 158 -0.50 -2.55 -15.72
N GLY A 159 -1.40 -2.55 -16.70
CA GLY A 159 -1.45 -3.59 -17.74
C GLY A 159 -0.16 -3.69 -18.54
N ALA A 160 0.43 -2.55 -18.92
CA ALA A 160 1.71 -2.52 -19.61
C ALA A 160 2.84 -3.12 -18.75
N GLU A 161 2.86 -2.81 -17.45
CA GLU A 161 3.86 -3.37 -16.53
C GLU A 161 3.68 -4.88 -16.32
N LEU A 162 2.44 -5.37 -16.18
CA LEU A 162 2.17 -6.81 -16.07
C LEU A 162 2.60 -7.56 -17.35
N ILE A 163 2.39 -6.98 -18.55
CA ILE A 163 2.88 -7.56 -19.80
C ILE A 163 4.41 -7.62 -19.80
N ARG A 164 5.08 -6.57 -19.33
CA ARG A 164 6.55 -6.56 -19.19
C ARG A 164 7.05 -7.65 -18.26
N LEU A 165 6.26 -7.99 -17.23
CA LEU A 165 6.53 -9.08 -16.28
C LEU A 165 6.12 -10.48 -16.82
N GLY A 166 5.64 -10.57 -18.06
CA GLY A 166 5.35 -11.84 -18.74
C GLY A 166 3.88 -12.25 -18.74
N ALA A 167 2.96 -11.41 -18.25
CA ALA A 167 1.53 -11.74 -18.32
C ALA A 167 0.99 -11.68 -19.75
N ALA A 168 0.05 -12.57 -20.09
CA ALA A 168 -0.69 -12.47 -21.33
C ALA A 168 -1.54 -11.19 -21.36
N LYS A 169 -1.69 -10.56 -22.53
CA LYS A 169 -2.38 -9.26 -22.68
C LYS A 169 -3.78 -9.23 -22.05
N SER A 170 -4.56 -10.30 -22.25
CA SER A 170 -5.91 -10.42 -21.68
C SER A 170 -5.91 -10.51 -20.15
N GLU A 171 -4.95 -11.24 -19.58
CA GLU A 171 -4.79 -11.36 -18.13
C GLU A 171 -4.28 -10.06 -17.51
N ALA A 172 -3.29 -9.43 -18.13
CA ALA A 172 -2.78 -8.14 -17.71
C ALA A 172 -3.88 -7.08 -17.65
N GLN A 173 -4.74 -7.00 -18.66
CA GLN A 173 -5.88 -6.09 -18.67
C GLN A 173 -6.88 -6.42 -17.56
N ARG A 174 -7.17 -7.69 -17.33
CA ARG A 174 -8.08 -8.14 -16.28
C ARG A 174 -7.55 -7.78 -14.90
N PHE A 175 -6.28 -8.12 -14.58
CA PHE A 175 -5.69 -7.85 -13.29
C PHE A 175 -5.49 -6.35 -13.05
N ALA A 176 -5.10 -5.60 -14.09
CA ALA A 176 -5.01 -4.15 -14.00
C ALA A 176 -6.35 -3.51 -13.66
N ALA A 177 -7.43 -3.97 -14.28
CA ALA A 177 -8.78 -3.50 -13.96
C ALA A 177 -9.20 -3.81 -12.51
N GLN A 178 -8.78 -4.97 -11.99
CA GLN A 178 -9.14 -5.45 -10.65
C GLN A 178 -8.25 -4.89 -9.53
N SER A 179 -7.16 -4.21 -9.88
CA SER A 179 -6.15 -3.74 -8.94
C SER A 179 -6.49 -2.41 -8.25
N MET A 180 -7.53 -1.71 -8.70
CA MET A 180 -7.91 -0.38 -8.17
C MET A 180 -6.77 0.65 -8.22
N GLY A 181 -5.88 0.56 -9.21
CA GLY A 181 -4.75 1.45 -9.37
C GLY A 181 -3.52 1.10 -8.53
N SER A 182 -3.51 -0.06 -7.88
CA SER A 182 -2.37 -0.61 -7.14
C SER A 182 -1.61 -1.62 -7.99
N LEU A 183 -0.35 -1.34 -8.29
CA LEU A 183 0.53 -2.25 -8.99
C LEU A 183 0.88 -3.48 -8.12
N THR A 184 1.06 -3.28 -6.83
CA THR A 184 1.31 -4.35 -5.86
C THR A 184 0.16 -5.36 -5.85
N ARG A 185 -1.08 -4.87 -5.76
CA ARG A 185 -2.28 -5.72 -5.85
C ARG A 185 -2.38 -6.44 -7.19
N ALA A 186 -2.07 -5.77 -8.30
CA ALA A 186 -2.10 -6.36 -9.62
C ALA A 186 -1.10 -7.51 -9.78
N LYS A 187 0.14 -7.34 -9.30
CA LYS A 187 1.16 -8.40 -9.25
C LYS A 187 0.69 -9.58 -8.41
N ARG A 188 0.15 -9.31 -7.22
CA ARG A 188 -0.36 -10.36 -6.34
C ARG A 188 -1.53 -11.13 -6.98
N LEU A 189 -2.45 -10.45 -7.67
CA LEU A 189 -3.51 -11.11 -8.44
C LEU A 189 -2.96 -11.97 -9.57
N MET A 190 -1.81 -11.66 -10.13
CA MET A 190 -1.17 -12.44 -11.18
C MET A 190 -0.46 -13.69 -10.62
N GLN A 191 0.15 -13.61 -9.45
CA GLN A 191 1.07 -14.61 -8.91
C GLN A 191 0.44 -15.53 -7.85
N ASP A 192 -0.62 -15.08 -7.16
CA ASP A 192 -1.21 -15.74 -6.00
C ASP A 192 -2.64 -16.20 -6.27
N GLU A 193 -2.80 -17.51 -6.56
CA GLU A 193 -4.12 -18.14 -6.79
C GLU A 193 -5.01 -18.08 -5.54
N ALA A 194 -4.44 -18.16 -4.33
CA ALA A 194 -5.21 -18.08 -3.10
C ALA A 194 -5.79 -16.67 -2.93
N PHE A 195 -5.05 -15.64 -3.31
CA PHE A 195 -5.53 -14.26 -3.32
C PHE A 195 -6.62 -14.02 -4.36
N GLN A 196 -6.49 -14.61 -5.56
CA GLN A 196 -7.58 -14.58 -6.55
C GLN A 196 -8.85 -15.22 -6.01
N LYS A 197 -8.72 -16.38 -5.35
CA LYS A 197 -9.85 -17.10 -4.75
C LYS A 197 -10.47 -16.32 -3.58
N LEU A 198 -9.65 -15.69 -2.74
CA LEU A 198 -10.13 -14.81 -1.67
C LEU A 198 -10.99 -13.67 -2.23
N ARG A 199 -10.51 -13.01 -3.30
CA ARG A 199 -11.26 -11.97 -4.00
C ARG A 199 -12.58 -12.50 -4.57
N GLN A 200 -12.55 -13.64 -5.24
CA GLN A 200 -13.76 -14.23 -5.81
C GLN A 200 -14.80 -14.52 -4.72
N ASN A 201 -14.40 -15.17 -3.65
CA ASN A 201 -15.27 -15.48 -2.51
C ASN A 201 -15.87 -14.23 -1.85
N ALA A 202 -15.07 -13.16 -1.71
CA ALA A 202 -15.54 -11.89 -1.15
C ALA A 202 -16.61 -11.25 -2.04
N ILE A 203 -16.42 -11.25 -3.35
CA ILE A 203 -17.39 -10.68 -4.30
C ILE A 203 -18.66 -11.53 -4.35
N GLU A 204 -18.56 -12.86 -4.31
CA GLU A 204 -19.72 -13.75 -4.26
C GLU A 204 -20.53 -13.53 -2.98
N ALA A 205 -19.87 -13.45 -1.83
CA ALA A 205 -20.51 -13.13 -0.56
C ALA A 205 -21.22 -11.77 -0.58
N PHE A 206 -20.56 -10.75 -1.14
CA PHE A 206 -21.15 -9.42 -1.34
C PHE A 206 -22.45 -9.49 -2.16
N LEU A 207 -22.44 -10.21 -3.27
CA LEU A 207 -23.60 -10.36 -4.14
C LEU A 207 -24.72 -11.17 -3.47
N ASP A 208 -24.38 -12.22 -2.73
CA ASP A 208 -25.35 -13.01 -1.97
C ASP A 208 -26.09 -12.17 -0.92
N ILE A 209 -25.38 -11.30 -0.21
CA ILE A 209 -25.99 -10.37 0.76
C ILE A 209 -27.02 -9.47 0.07
N PHE A 210 -26.69 -8.93 -1.09
CA PHE A 210 -27.63 -8.08 -1.83
C PHE A 210 -28.79 -8.83 -2.47
N GLU A 211 -28.65 -10.12 -2.75
CA GLU A 211 -29.75 -11.00 -3.18
C GLU A 211 -30.61 -11.49 -2.01
N GLY A 212 -30.36 -11.01 -0.78
CA GLY A 212 -31.05 -11.45 0.44
C GLY A 212 -30.67 -12.84 0.89
N LYS A 213 -29.56 -13.37 0.39
CA LYS A 213 -28.99 -14.66 0.81
C LYS A 213 -27.99 -14.42 1.93
N LEU A 214 -27.96 -15.30 2.92
CA LEU A 214 -26.93 -15.28 3.94
C LEU A 214 -25.67 -15.98 3.37
N PRO A 215 -24.49 -15.35 3.36
CA PRO A 215 -23.26 -15.95 2.85
C PRO A 215 -22.68 -16.94 3.87
N PHE A 216 -23.46 -17.98 4.21
CA PHE A 216 -23.06 -19.02 5.16
C PHE A 216 -21.73 -19.63 4.71
N GLY A 217 -20.73 -19.50 5.56
CA GLY A 217 -19.41 -20.07 5.36
C GLY A 217 -18.36 -19.12 4.83
N TRP A 218 -18.70 -17.94 4.29
CA TRP A 218 -17.71 -16.97 3.89
C TRP A 218 -16.88 -16.47 5.08
N ALA A 219 -17.51 -15.94 6.12
CA ALA A 219 -16.84 -15.55 7.35
C ALA A 219 -16.05 -16.70 7.98
N LYS A 220 -16.63 -17.92 7.94
CA LYS A 220 -16.00 -19.14 8.44
C LYS A 220 -14.77 -19.54 7.59
N SER A 221 -14.79 -19.29 6.28
CA SER A 221 -13.66 -19.59 5.38
C SER A 221 -12.47 -18.65 5.61
N ILE A 222 -12.70 -17.42 6.05
CA ILE A 222 -11.66 -16.46 6.46
C ILE A 222 -11.07 -16.85 7.82
N GLY A 223 -11.87 -17.43 8.71
CA GLY A 223 -11.45 -17.90 10.02
C GLY A 223 -10.99 -16.75 10.92
N ARG A 224 -9.75 -16.85 11.43
CA ARG A 224 -9.14 -15.82 12.29
C ARG A 224 -8.10 -14.96 11.58
N ASP A 225 -7.96 -15.12 10.28
CA ASP A 225 -7.00 -14.37 9.48
C ASP A 225 -7.49 -12.93 9.29
N ARG A 226 -6.92 -12.04 10.07
CA ARG A 226 -7.25 -10.62 10.07
C ARG A 226 -6.88 -9.93 8.76
N GLN A 227 -5.79 -10.36 8.14
CA GLN A 227 -5.35 -9.80 6.86
C GLN A 227 -6.30 -10.22 5.74
N ALA A 228 -6.67 -11.51 5.68
CA ALA A 228 -7.65 -12.00 4.73
C ALA A 228 -9.02 -11.33 4.90
N ALA A 229 -9.44 -11.07 6.16
CA ALA A 229 -10.67 -10.33 6.45
C ALA A 229 -10.63 -8.90 5.89
N LYS A 230 -9.53 -8.17 6.15
CA LYS A 230 -9.32 -6.81 5.66
C LYS A 230 -9.32 -6.75 4.13
N GLU A 231 -8.59 -7.67 3.48
CA GLU A 231 -8.52 -7.76 2.03
C GLU A 231 -9.89 -8.07 1.41
N SER A 232 -10.67 -8.96 2.04
CA SER A 232 -12.03 -9.29 1.60
C SER A 232 -12.97 -8.08 1.68
N LEU A 233 -12.92 -7.30 2.77
CA LEU A 233 -13.69 -6.05 2.90
C LEU A 233 -13.28 -5.04 1.85
N GLY A 234 -11.99 -4.90 1.55
CA GLY A 234 -11.47 -4.06 0.47
C GLY A 234 -12.01 -4.47 -0.91
N PHE A 235 -12.13 -5.77 -1.19
CA PHE A 235 -12.75 -6.25 -2.44
C PHE A 235 -14.25 -5.98 -2.50
N MET A 236 -14.96 -6.06 -1.38
CA MET A 236 -16.38 -5.68 -1.31
C MET A 236 -16.58 -4.17 -1.52
N LEU A 237 -15.70 -3.34 -0.96
CA LEU A 237 -15.73 -1.89 -1.17
C LEU A 237 -15.49 -1.54 -2.65
N ALA A 238 -14.54 -2.25 -3.31
CA ALA A 238 -14.31 -2.13 -4.73
C ALA A 238 -15.57 -2.48 -5.55
N ALA A 239 -16.26 -3.56 -5.19
CA ALA A 239 -17.49 -3.95 -5.83
C ALA A 239 -18.60 -2.88 -5.67
N CYS A 240 -18.72 -2.24 -4.50
CA CYS A 240 -19.62 -1.09 -4.30
C CYS A 240 -19.29 0.04 -5.28
N HIS A 241 -18.02 0.38 -5.42
CA HIS A 241 -17.55 1.44 -6.31
C HIS A 241 -17.87 1.12 -7.79
N ASP A 242 -17.65 -0.13 -8.21
CA ASP A 242 -17.98 -0.58 -9.57
C ASP A 242 -19.48 -0.48 -9.87
N VAL A 243 -20.33 -0.87 -8.91
CA VAL A 243 -21.78 -0.74 -9.02
C VAL A 243 -22.19 0.73 -9.14
N LEU A 244 -21.58 1.63 -8.36
CA LEU A 244 -21.83 3.08 -8.42
C LEU A 244 -21.43 3.66 -9.78
N ASN A 245 -20.23 3.36 -10.25
CA ASN A 245 -19.73 3.84 -11.55
C ASN A 245 -20.67 3.43 -12.68
N LYS A 246 -21.14 2.19 -12.65
CA LYS A 246 -22.09 1.72 -13.66
C LYS A 246 -23.42 2.43 -13.60
N LYS A 247 -23.95 2.73 -12.39
CA LYS A 247 -25.20 3.48 -12.22
C LYS A 247 -25.10 4.92 -12.70
N THR A 248 -23.93 5.54 -12.56
CA THR A 248 -23.69 6.93 -12.98
C THR A 248 -23.25 7.05 -14.44
N GLY A 249 -23.11 5.93 -15.18
CA GLY A 249 -22.62 5.93 -16.55
C GLY A 249 -21.13 6.22 -16.67
N ALA A 250 -20.40 6.24 -15.55
CA ALA A 250 -18.94 6.33 -15.57
C ALA A 250 -18.35 5.04 -16.12
N ALA A 251 -17.17 5.13 -16.75
CA ALA A 251 -16.46 3.96 -17.27
C ALA A 251 -16.16 2.98 -16.13
N SER A 252 -16.89 1.88 -16.08
CA SER A 252 -16.59 0.77 -15.18
C SER A 252 -15.44 -0.01 -15.75
N VAL A 253 -14.33 -0.03 -15.03
CA VAL A 253 -13.10 -0.75 -15.42
C VAL A 253 -13.17 -2.21 -14.95
N SER A 254 -14.23 -2.56 -14.22
CA SER A 254 -14.35 -3.88 -13.60
C SER A 254 -14.80 -4.94 -14.59
N THR A 255 -14.04 -6.02 -14.68
CA THR A 255 -14.41 -7.27 -15.32
C THR A 255 -15.19 -8.21 -14.38
N VAL A 256 -15.93 -7.65 -13.42
CA VAL A 256 -16.79 -8.45 -12.56
C VAL A 256 -18.03 -8.86 -13.35
N GLY A 257 -18.19 -10.17 -13.52
CA GLY A 257 -19.09 -10.81 -14.47
C GLY A 257 -20.56 -10.36 -14.46
N THR A 258 -21.35 -10.99 -15.31
CA THR A 258 -22.78 -10.72 -15.58
C THR A 258 -23.61 -10.52 -14.29
N ARG A 259 -23.27 -11.21 -13.20
CA ARG A 259 -24.00 -11.16 -11.92
C ARG A 259 -23.91 -9.77 -11.23
N LEU A 260 -22.71 -9.15 -11.18
CA LEU A 260 -22.57 -7.78 -10.63
C LEU A 260 -23.26 -6.76 -11.55
N ASN A 261 -23.24 -7.00 -12.85
CA ASN A 261 -23.92 -6.19 -13.83
C ASN A 261 -25.44 -6.17 -13.61
N ASN A 262 -26.02 -7.31 -13.28
CA ASN A 262 -27.45 -7.43 -12.96
C ASN A 262 -27.75 -6.80 -11.60
N ALA A 263 -26.89 -7.02 -10.59
CA ALA A 263 -27.02 -6.39 -9.28
C ALA A 263 -26.98 -4.85 -9.36
N ALA A 264 -26.15 -4.28 -10.23
CA ALA A 264 -26.09 -2.83 -10.43
C ALA A 264 -27.43 -2.22 -10.86
N GLY A 265 -28.24 -2.94 -11.64
CA GLY A 265 -29.59 -2.51 -12.02
C GLY A 265 -30.58 -2.54 -10.85
N ALA A 266 -30.50 -3.55 -10.00
CA ALA A 266 -31.48 -3.80 -8.94
C ALA A 266 -31.21 -3.00 -7.64
N LEU A 267 -29.94 -2.66 -7.34
CA LEU A 267 -29.55 -2.01 -6.09
C LEU A 267 -29.89 -0.51 -6.08
N SER A 268 -30.47 -0.03 -4.99
CA SER A 268 -30.65 1.41 -4.78
C SER A 268 -29.36 2.09 -4.33
N PHE A 269 -29.23 3.40 -4.57
CA PHE A 269 -28.08 4.19 -4.04
C PHE A 269 -27.97 4.09 -2.51
N ASN A 270 -29.13 4.10 -1.80
CA ASN A 270 -29.15 3.97 -0.34
C ASN A 270 -28.63 2.61 0.14
N ALA A 271 -28.93 1.52 -0.57
CA ALA A 271 -28.42 0.20 -0.23
C ALA A 271 -26.90 0.14 -0.38
N ILE A 272 -26.36 0.70 -1.46
CA ILE A 272 -24.91 0.76 -1.69
C ILE A 272 -24.23 1.66 -0.65
N HIS A 273 -24.79 2.81 -0.35
CA HIS A 273 -24.27 3.71 0.68
C HIS A 273 -24.23 3.05 2.06
N SER A 274 -25.31 2.34 2.44
CA SER A 274 -25.35 1.57 3.69
C SER A 274 -24.29 0.48 3.74
N ALA A 275 -24.05 -0.22 2.62
CA ALA A 275 -23.00 -1.23 2.53
C ALA A 275 -21.60 -0.62 2.73
N VAL A 276 -21.32 0.52 2.08
CA VAL A 276 -20.03 1.22 2.24
C VAL A 276 -19.79 1.59 3.70
N ILE A 277 -20.81 2.13 4.40
CA ILE A 277 -20.69 2.48 5.82
C ILE A 277 -20.37 1.25 6.67
N LYS A 278 -21.12 0.15 6.48
CA LYS A 278 -20.92 -1.09 7.24
C LYS A 278 -19.56 -1.71 6.99
N ILE A 279 -19.07 -1.70 5.74
CA ILE A 279 -17.73 -2.18 5.41
C ILE A 279 -16.67 -1.32 6.11
N ALA A 280 -16.80 0.00 6.08
CA ALA A 280 -15.87 0.91 6.75
C ALA A 280 -15.88 0.72 8.28
N GLU A 281 -17.04 0.50 8.89
CA GLU A 281 -17.15 0.17 10.32
C GLU A 281 -16.47 -1.16 10.65
N ALA A 282 -16.64 -2.18 9.79
CA ALA A 282 -15.98 -3.48 9.94
C ALA A 282 -14.45 -3.34 9.85
N GLU A 283 -13.92 -2.56 8.90
CA GLU A 283 -12.49 -2.28 8.79
C GLU A 283 -11.93 -1.58 10.04
N MET A 284 -12.66 -0.60 10.59
CA MET A 284 -12.26 0.07 11.83
C MET A 284 -12.23 -0.90 13.01
N ARG A 285 -13.21 -1.79 13.14
CA ARG A 285 -13.26 -2.82 14.19
C ARG A 285 -12.11 -3.82 14.04
N LEU A 286 -11.78 -4.24 12.82
CA LEU A 286 -10.60 -5.08 12.56
C LEU A 286 -9.30 -4.39 12.98
N SER A 287 -9.21 -3.07 12.85
CA SER A 287 -8.02 -2.30 13.26
C SER A 287 -7.90 -2.15 14.78
N SER A 288 -8.98 -2.31 15.55
CA SER A 288 -9.06 -2.09 17.01
C SER A 288 -8.96 -3.35 17.87
N ASN A 289 -8.24 -4.38 17.46
CA ASN A 289 -8.07 -5.66 18.18
C ASN A 289 -9.34 -6.48 18.46
N ALA A 290 -10.48 -6.16 17.88
CA ALA A 290 -11.68 -6.99 17.96
C ALA A 290 -11.48 -8.34 17.25
N GLY A 291 -12.22 -9.37 17.69
CA GLY A 291 -12.19 -10.68 17.03
C GLY A 291 -12.72 -10.60 15.59
N VAL A 292 -12.16 -11.41 14.68
CA VAL A 292 -12.51 -11.37 13.25
C VAL A 292 -13.95 -11.84 13.01
N ASN A 293 -14.33 -12.99 13.56
CA ASN A 293 -15.64 -13.62 13.30
C ASN A 293 -16.83 -12.71 13.67
N PRO A 294 -16.89 -12.07 14.87
CA PRO A 294 -18.02 -11.20 15.23
C PRO A 294 -18.13 -9.92 14.39
N ILE A 295 -17.13 -9.64 13.55
CA ILE A 295 -17.12 -8.47 12.68
C ILE A 295 -17.68 -8.80 11.29
N LEU A 296 -17.48 -10.03 10.84
CA LEU A 296 -17.88 -10.50 9.52
C LEU A 296 -19.29 -11.09 9.49
N ASP A 297 -19.84 -11.52 10.65
CA ASP A 297 -21.22 -11.95 10.83
C ASP A 297 -22.18 -10.75 10.86
#